data_d2a510a095d857528f2d940a242d82fb
#
_entry.id   d2a510a095d857528f2d940a242d82fb
#
_cell.length_a   1.000
_cell.length_b   1.000
_cell.length_c   1.000
_cell.angle_alpha   90.00
_cell.angle_beta   90.00
_cell.angle_gamma   90.00
#
_symmetry.space_group_name_H-M   'P 1'
#
loop_
_entity.id
_entity.type
_entity.pdbx_description
1 polymer ?
#
loop_
_entity_poly.entity_id
_entity_poly.type
_entity_poly.pdbx_seq_one_letter_code
_entity_poly.pdbx_strand_id
1 'polypeptide(L)'
;MLGIEDKGTAYLWAMIRSMTGYGKAEGVVLNRKYSVEVRSLNSKQFDLNARIPAIFREKEMPLRKLLRSRVIRGKCDFFLSYETDATETKHEINTDLVKSYISQLENISKESDIKTDNLLAIAMKMPDALQHPKEELDDDVWSQVEVLIVQALDAFDGFREVEGAAIEKDFKAGISIISEESKNLDPLLEERLKRIRTRIKSNLEEVIDRSKIDENKK
;
A
#
# COMPACT_ATOMS: atom_id res chain seq x y z
N MET A 1 17.69 44.80 -4.56
CA MET A 1 16.38 44.23 -4.13
C MET A 1 16.17 42.97 -4.95
N LEU A 2 16.69 41.84 -4.45
CA LEU A 2 16.58 40.54 -5.15
C LEU A 2 15.35 39.83 -4.57
N GLY A 3 14.32 39.68 -5.41
CA GLY A 3 13.12 38.91 -5.08
C GLY A 3 13.49 37.45 -4.89
N ILE A 4 13.50 37.01 -3.65
CA ILE A 4 13.46 35.58 -3.34
C ILE A 4 12.02 35.16 -3.54
N GLU A 5 11.71 34.65 -4.74
CA GLU A 5 10.49 33.89 -4.95
C GLU A 5 10.54 32.68 -4.04
N ASP A 6 9.70 32.71 -3.02
CA ASP A 6 9.52 31.66 -2.03
C ASP A 6 8.90 30.42 -2.70
N LYS A 7 9.78 29.59 -3.28
CA LYS A 7 9.40 28.27 -3.82
C LYS A 7 8.95 27.28 -2.73
N GLY A 8 9.07 27.66 -1.46
CA GLY A 8 8.65 26.84 -0.31
C GLY A 8 7.13 26.85 -0.08
N THR A 9 6.45 27.94 -0.44
CA THR A 9 5.00 28.09 -0.20
C THR A 9 4.13 27.30 -1.18
N ALA A 10 4.60 27.02 -2.37
CA ALA A 10 3.82 26.25 -3.37
C ALA A 10 3.54 24.79 -2.94
N TYR A 11 4.39 24.20 -2.10
CA TYR A 11 4.19 22.85 -1.56
C TYR A 11 3.22 22.79 -0.38
N LEU A 12 2.89 23.92 0.25
CA LEU A 12 1.99 24.00 1.40
C LEU A 12 0.50 23.93 1.03
N TRP A 13 0.18 24.07 -0.25
CA TRP A 13 -1.20 23.99 -0.76
C TRP A 13 -1.56 22.62 -1.34
N ALA A 14 -0.63 21.67 -1.37
CA ALA A 14 -0.95 20.30 -1.72
C ALA A 14 -1.77 19.69 -0.57
N MET A 15 -2.98 19.24 -0.89
CA MET A 15 -3.86 18.56 0.06
C MET A 15 -3.11 17.40 0.73
N ILE A 16 -3.08 17.36 2.05
CA ILE A 16 -2.44 16.28 2.81
C ILE A 16 -3.24 15.01 2.55
N ARG A 17 -2.55 13.97 2.09
CA ARG A 17 -3.10 12.63 1.90
C ARG A 17 -2.46 11.66 2.87
N SER A 18 -3.26 10.80 3.49
CA SER A 18 -2.73 9.73 4.32
C SER A 18 -1.90 8.74 3.51
N MET A 19 -0.92 8.11 4.15
CA MET A 19 -0.16 6.99 3.59
C MET A 19 -0.87 5.65 3.75
N THR A 20 -1.84 5.56 4.64
CA THR A 20 -2.74 4.43 4.76
C THR A 20 -3.96 4.65 3.86
N GLY A 21 -4.49 3.58 3.33
CA GLY A 21 -5.65 3.67 2.45
C GLY A 21 -6.30 2.31 2.24
N TYR A 22 -7.58 2.36 1.91
CA TYR A 22 -8.39 1.20 1.57
C TYR A 22 -9.37 1.56 0.45
N GLY A 23 -9.46 0.69 -0.54
CA GLY A 23 -10.44 0.81 -1.60
C GLY A 23 -10.91 -0.55 -2.06
N LYS A 24 -12.19 -0.67 -2.36
CA LYS A 24 -12.82 -1.90 -2.85
C LYS A 24 -13.82 -1.57 -3.94
N ALA A 25 -13.85 -2.41 -4.97
CA ALA A 25 -14.90 -2.40 -5.99
C ALA A 25 -15.32 -3.84 -6.32
N GLU A 26 -16.59 -4.03 -6.56
CA GLU A 26 -17.16 -5.30 -6.99
C GLU A 26 -18.03 -5.08 -8.22
N GLY A 27 -18.03 -6.05 -9.12
CA GLY A 27 -18.87 -6.00 -10.31
C GLY A 27 -19.02 -7.37 -10.95
N VAL A 28 -20.03 -7.50 -11.80
CA VAL A 28 -20.30 -8.73 -12.55
C VAL A 28 -19.87 -8.50 -13.99
N VAL A 29 -18.97 -9.35 -14.48
CA VAL A 29 -18.50 -9.36 -15.87
C VAL A 29 -18.66 -10.77 -16.42
N LEU A 30 -19.41 -10.95 -17.49
CA LEU A 30 -19.71 -12.24 -18.12
C LEU A 30 -20.11 -13.34 -17.11
N ASN A 31 -21.13 -13.04 -16.28
CA ASN A 31 -21.68 -13.95 -15.26
C ASN A 31 -20.70 -14.34 -14.12
N ARG A 32 -19.52 -13.73 -14.04
CA ARG A 32 -18.56 -13.90 -12.94
C ARG A 32 -18.54 -12.66 -12.07
N LYS A 33 -18.62 -12.84 -10.77
CA LYS A 33 -18.49 -11.73 -9.81
C LYS A 33 -17.02 -11.47 -9.52
N TYR A 34 -16.54 -10.30 -9.94
CA TYR A 34 -15.17 -9.84 -9.67
C TYR A 34 -15.15 -8.98 -8.42
N SER A 35 -14.10 -9.13 -7.63
CA SER A 35 -13.80 -8.30 -6.48
C SER A 35 -12.36 -7.80 -6.57
N VAL A 36 -12.21 -6.48 -6.49
CA VAL A 36 -10.92 -5.79 -6.47
C VAL A 36 -10.76 -5.11 -5.13
N GLU A 37 -9.62 -5.31 -4.48
CA GLU A 37 -9.31 -4.70 -3.19
C GLU A 37 -7.89 -4.15 -3.22
N VAL A 38 -7.73 -2.90 -2.74
CA VAL A 38 -6.46 -2.20 -2.61
C VAL A 38 -6.30 -1.73 -1.18
N ARG A 39 -5.18 -2.08 -0.55
CA ARG A 39 -4.82 -1.62 0.80
C ARG A 39 -3.41 -1.07 0.79
N SER A 40 -3.18 0.01 1.53
CA SER A 40 -1.81 0.46 1.78
C SER A 40 -1.55 0.69 3.26
N LEU A 41 -0.31 0.40 3.65
CA LEU A 41 0.23 0.66 4.96
C LEU A 41 1.44 1.59 4.85
N ASN A 42 1.72 2.32 5.93
CA ASN A 42 2.86 3.21 5.96
C ASN A 42 4.17 2.43 5.82
N SER A 43 4.97 2.79 4.82
CA SER A 43 6.34 2.28 4.62
C SER A 43 7.23 3.33 3.97
N LYS A 44 8.54 3.24 4.21
CA LYS A 44 9.53 4.16 3.63
C LYS A 44 9.65 4.02 2.12
N GLN A 45 9.50 2.82 1.61
CA GLN A 45 9.60 2.49 0.19
C GLN A 45 8.27 1.96 -0.33
N PHE A 46 8.07 2.07 -1.65
CA PHE A 46 6.95 1.42 -2.32
C PHE A 46 7.24 -0.08 -2.44
N ASP A 47 6.41 -0.89 -1.82
CA ASP A 47 6.41 -2.34 -1.93
C ASP A 47 5.02 -2.81 -2.37
N LEU A 48 4.94 -3.63 -3.41
CA LEU A 48 3.69 -4.09 -3.98
C LEU A 48 3.59 -5.61 -3.96
N ASN A 49 2.63 -6.10 -3.20
CA ASN A 49 2.18 -7.48 -3.21
C ASN A 49 0.86 -7.57 -4.00
N ALA A 50 0.94 -7.99 -5.26
CA ALA A 50 -0.23 -8.15 -6.12
C ALA A 50 -0.60 -9.63 -6.22
N ARG A 51 -1.83 -9.98 -5.86
CA ARG A 51 -2.43 -11.30 -6.05
C ARG A 51 -3.51 -11.19 -7.12
N ILE A 52 -3.25 -11.81 -8.25
CA ILE A 52 -4.14 -11.82 -9.41
C ILE A 52 -4.36 -13.25 -9.90
N PRO A 53 -5.53 -13.58 -10.44
CA PRO A 53 -5.79 -14.87 -11.06
C PRO A 53 -4.84 -15.13 -12.25
N ALA A 54 -4.54 -16.40 -12.50
CA ALA A 54 -3.59 -16.81 -13.53
C ALA A 54 -3.97 -16.32 -14.94
N ILE A 55 -5.27 -16.19 -15.22
CA ILE A 55 -5.80 -15.69 -16.49
C ILE A 55 -5.33 -14.26 -16.81
N PHE A 56 -5.09 -13.43 -15.78
CA PHE A 56 -4.64 -12.03 -15.93
C PHE A 56 -3.12 -11.85 -15.83
N ARG A 57 -2.33 -12.93 -15.80
CA ARG A 57 -0.87 -12.85 -15.61
C ARG A 57 -0.17 -11.98 -16.67
N GLU A 58 -0.67 -11.98 -17.90
CA GLU A 58 -0.12 -11.15 -18.98
C GLU A 58 -0.32 -9.64 -18.72
N LYS A 59 -1.36 -9.28 -18.00
CA LYS A 59 -1.70 -7.90 -17.64
C LYS A 59 -1.05 -7.45 -16.33
N GLU A 60 -0.24 -8.30 -15.67
CA GLU A 60 0.38 -7.99 -14.38
C GLU A 60 1.32 -6.77 -14.44
N MET A 61 2.16 -6.68 -15.48
CA MET A 61 3.11 -5.57 -15.58
C MET A 61 2.46 -4.20 -15.81
N PRO A 62 1.47 -4.05 -16.71
CA PRO A 62 0.69 -2.83 -16.81
C PRO A 62 -0.02 -2.47 -15.50
N LEU A 63 -0.62 -3.46 -14.84
CA LEU A 63 -1.30 -3.27 -13.56
C LEU A 63 -0.33 -2.76 -12.47
N ARG A 64 0.85 -3.36 -12.33
CA ARG A 64 1.89 -2.91 -11.39
C ARG A 64 2.30 -1.47 -11.65
N LYS A 65 2.41 -1.07 -12.91
CA LYS A 65 2.73 0.31 -13.30
C LYS A 65 1.60 1.28 -12.91
N LEU A 66 0.35 0.91 -13.13
CA LEU A 66 -0.83 1.68 -12.72
C LEU A 66 -0.86 1.86 -11.19
N LEU A 67 -0.75 0.77 -10.43
CA LEU A 67 -0.75 0.80 -8.96
C LEU A 67 0.38 1.69 -8.41
N ARG A 68 1.58 1.57 -8.98
CA ARG A 68 2.72 2.39 -8.56
C ARG A 68 2.51 3.89 -8.81
N SER A 69 1.84 4.24 -9.90
CA SER A 69 1.56 5.66 -10.23
C SER A 69 0.56 6.29 -9.26
N ARG A 70 -0.37 5.51 -8.70
CA ARG A 70 -1.42 5.99 -7.79
C ARG A 70 -0.99 5.94 -6.32
N VAL A 71 -0.34 4.85 -5.88
CA VAL A 71 0.05 4.66 -4.47
C VAL A 71 1.29 5.47 -4.10
N ILE A 72 2.22 5.69 -5.01
CA ILE A 72 3.46 6.48 -4.89
C ILE A 72 4.41 5.90 -3.82
N ARG A 73 3.96 5.69 -2.57
CA ARG A 73 4.75 5.26 -1.42
C ARG A 73 3.91 4.37 -0.49
N GLY A 74 4.57 3.48 0.24
CA GLY A 74 3.93 2.58 1.22
C GLY A 74 3.95 1.13 0.77
N LYS A 75 3.60 0.23 1.67
CA LYS A 75 3.37 -1.18 1.35
C LYS A 75 1.93 -1.32 0.85
N CYS A 76 1.79 -1.73 -0.41
CA CYS A 76 0.51 -1.91 -1.08
C CYS A 76 0.20 -3.39 -1.26
N ASP A 77 -0.94 -3.83 -0.78
CA ASP A 77 -1.52 -5.13 -1.07
C ASP A 77 -2.68 -4.92 -2.06
N PHE A 78 -2.61 -5.61 -3.19
CA PHE A 78 -3.63 -5.60 -4.23
C PHE A 78 -4.16 -7.01 -4.41
N PHE A 79 -5.49 -7.16 -4.38
CA PHE A 79 -6.18 -8.42 -4.57
C PHE A 79 -7.22 -8.28 -5.68
N LEU A 80 -7.10 -9.12 -6.69
CA LEU A 80 -8.13 -9.33 -7.70
C LEU A 80 -8.57 -10.78 -7.58
N SER A 81 -9.86 -10.99 -7.40
CA SER A 81 -10.47 -12.32 -7.36
C SER A 81 -11.76 -12.32 -8.14
N TYR A 82 -12.19 -13.51 -8.58
CA TYR A 82 -13.50 -13.71 -9.14
C TYR A 82 -14.12 -15.00 -8.61
N GLU A 83 -15.44 -14.98 -8.51
CA GLU A 83 -16.23 -16.15 -8.18
C GLU A 83 -16.84 -16.69 -9.49
N THR A 84 -16.67 -17.98 -9.69
CA THR A 84 -17.24 -18.71 -10.82
C THR A 84 -18.53 -19.36 -10.37
N ASP A 85 -19.59 -19.26 -11.16
CA ASP A 85 -20.84 -19.98 -10.86
C ASP A 85 -20.59 -21.50 -10.81
N ALA A 86 -21.31 -22.17 -9.91
CA ALA A 86 -21.17 -23.60 -9.66
C ALA A 86 -21.45 -24.50 -10.88
N THR A 87 -21.98 -23.93 -11.95
CA THR A 87 -22.29 -24.61 -13.22
C THR A 87 -21.09 -24.73 -14.17
N GLU A 88 -20.01 -23.92 -13.96
CA GLU A 88 -18.79 -24.08 -14.75
C GLU A 88 -17.95 -25.23 -14.17
N THR A 89 -17.79 -26.29 -14.95
CA THR A 89 -16.91 -27.42 -14.60
C THR A 89 -15.47 -26.91 -14.52
N LYS A 90 -14.90 -26.90 -13.29
CA LYS A 90 -13.51 -26.46 -13.06
C LYS A 90 -12.46 -27.39 -13.68
N HIS A 91 -12.87 -28.57 -14.11
CA HIS A 91 -11.98 -29.59 -14.65
C HIS A 91 -12.58 -30.22 -15.90
N GLU A 92 -11.77 -30.36 -16.92
CA GLU A 92 -12.07 -31.14 -18.11
C GLU A 92 -11.26 -32.43 -18.12
N ILE A 93 -11.83 -33.49 -18.68
CA ILE A 93 -11.09 -34.73 -18.84
C ILE A 93 -10.15 -34.59 -20.04
N ASN A 94 -8.85 -34.81 -19.82
CA ASN A 94 -7.87 -34.90 -20.89
C ASN A 94 -8.06 -36.21 -21.65
N THR A 95 -9.02 -36.22 -22.58
CA THR A 95 -9.45 -37.41 -23.27
C THR A 95 -8.33 -38.13 -24.03
N ASP A 96 -7.38 -37.37 -24.61
CA ASP A 96 -6.29 -37.95 -25.38
C ASP A 96 -5.27 -38.64 -24.47
N LEU A 97 -4.97 -37.99 -23.34
CA LEU A 97 -4.08 -38.57 -22.33
C LEU A 97 -4.70 -39.80 -21.66
N VAL A 98 -5.98 -39.72 -21.31
CA VAL A 98 -6.70 -40.87 -20.71
C VAL A 98 -6.77 -42.05 -21.68
N LYS A 99 -7.03 -41.84 -22.98
CA LYS A 99 -6.97 -42.90 -24.02
C LYS A 99 -5.56 -43.50 -24.11
N SER A 100 -4.51 -42.66 -24.05
CA SER A 100 -3.11 -43.15 -24.05
C SER A 100 -2.84 -44.02 -22.84
N TYR A 101 -3.28 -43.62 -21.63
CA TYR A 101 -3.14 -44.42 -20.41
C TYR A 101 -3.86 -45.77 -20.50
N ILE A 102 -5.11 -45.77 -21.02
CA ILE A 102 -5.87 -47.03 -21.25
C ILE A 102 -5.11 -47.96 -22.17
N SER A 103 -4.60 -47.49 -23.33
CA SER A 103 -3.83 -48.28 -24.24
C SER A 103 -2.55 -48.87 -23.62
N GLN A 104 -1.83 -48.10 -22.82
CA GLN A 104 -0.63 -48.57 -22.12
C GLN A 104 -0.99 -49.65 -21.07
N LEU A 105 -2.08 -49.45 -20.33
CA LEU A 105 -2.56 -50.40 -19.31
C LEU A 105 -3.03 -51.71 -19.97
N GLU A 106 -3.69 -51.65 -21.12
CA GLU A 106 -4.07 -52.82 -21.91
C GLU A 106 -2.85 -53.63 -22.38
N ASN A 107 -1.80 -52.98 -22.86
CA ASN A 107 -0.59 -53.61 -23.28
C ASN A 107 0.13 -54.34 -22.13
N ILE A 108 0.24 -53.68 -20.97
CA ILE A 108 0.80 -54.28 -19.77
C ILE A 108 -0.05 -55.46 -19.28
N SER A 109 -1.37 -55.36 -19.32
CA SER A 109 -2.30 -56.44 -18.98
C SER A 109 -2.10 -57.68 -19.84
N LYS A 110 -1.94 -57.49 -21.18
CA LYS A 110 -1.67 -58.57 -22.12
C LYS A 110 -0.30 -59.23 -21.91
N GLU A 111 0.73 -58.42 -21.65
CA GLU A 111 2.09 -58.94 -21.47
C GLU A 111 2.25 -59.69 -20.13
N SER A 112 1.52 -59.28 -19.12
CA SER A 112 1.66 -59.81 -17.75
C SER A 112 0.58 -60.87 -17.39
N ASP A 113 -0.31 -61.20 -18.33
CA ASP A 113 -1.51 -62.08 -18.13
C ASP A 113 -2.37 -61.68 -16.92
N ILE A 114 -2.43 -60.37 -16.62
CA ILE A 114 -3.20 -59.82 -15.53
C ILE A 114 -4.53 -59.30 -16.08
N LYS A 115 -5.65 -59.90 -15.67
CA LYS A 115 -6.96 -59.38 -16.02
C LYS A 115 -7.25 -58.13 -15.16
N THR A 116 -7.41 -56.99 -15.83
CA THR A 116 -7.69 -55.72 -15.17
C THR A 116 -9.10 -55.29 -15.56
N ASP A 117 -9.99 -55.33 -14.57
CA ASP A 117 -11.32 -54.76 -14.71
C ASP A 117 -11.25 -53.26 -14.38
N ASN A 118 -11.97 -52.44 -15.15
CA ASN A 118 -12.13 -51.01 -14.92
C ASN A 118 -10.89 -50.12 -15.20
N LEU A 119 -10.25 -50.33 -16.36
CA LEU A 119 -9.10 -49.53 -16.84
C LEU A 119 -9.36 -48.03 -16.87
N LEU A 120 -10.60 -47.61 -17.13
CA LEU A 120 -11.00 -46.21 -17.13
C LEU A 120 -10.84 -45.59 -15.73
N ALA A 121 -11.28 -46.29 -14.68
CA ALA A 121 -11.14 -45.77 -13.32
C ALA A 121 -9.69 -45.68 -12.87
N ILE A 122 -8.81 -46.55 -13.37
CA ILE A 122 -7.38 -46.47 -13.09
C ILE A 122 -6.78 -45.30 -13.86
N ALA A 123 -7.09 -45.13 -15.15
CA ALA A 123 -6.58 -44.04 -16.00
C ALA A 123 -7.02 -42.65 -15.45
N MET A 124 -8.26 -42.54 -14.94
CA MET A 124 -8.75 -41.29 -14.32
C MET A 124 -8.04 -40.90 -13.02
N LYS A 125 -7.34 -41.83 -12.37
CA LYS A 125 -6.50 -41.56 -11.18
C LYS A 125 -5.06 -41.25 -11.51
N MET A 126 -4.66 -41.37 -12.78
CA MET A 126 -3.34 -41.03 -13.22
C MET A 126 -3.11 -39.51 -13.28
N PRO A 127 -1.86 -39.04 -13.20
CA PRO A 127 -1.54 -37.64 -13.28
C PRO A 127 -2.13 -36.98 -14.55
N ASP A 128 -2.57 -35.74 -14.44
CA ASP A 128 -3.06 -34.90 -15.54
C ASP A 128 -4.27 -35.47 -16.34
N ALA A 129 -4.92 -36.51 -15.81
CA ALA A 129 -6.17 -37.04 -16.39
C ALA A 129 -7.30 -35.99 -16.35
N LEU A 130 -7.29 -35.13 -15.34
CA LEU A 130 -8.12 -33.94 -15.22
C LEU A 130 -7.26 -32.70 -15.44
N GLN A 131 -7.66 -31.86 -16.36
CA GLN A 131 -6.99 -30.61 -16.64
C GLN A 131 -7.93 -29.42 -16.40
N HIS A 132 -7.36 -28.30 -16.01
CA HIS A 132 -8.08 -27.04 -16.05
C HIS A 132 -8.12 -26.56 -17.51
N PRO A 133 -9.30 -26.21 -18.05
CA PRO A 133 -9.35 -25.59 -19.34
C PRO A 133 -8.45 -24.34 -19.33
N LYS A 134 -7.64 -24.18 -20.37
CA LYS A 134 -6.89 -22.94 -20.54
C LYS A 134 -7.91 -21.84 -20.86
N GLU A 135 -8.25 -21.05 -19.85
CA GLU A 135 -9.02 -19.85 -20.10
C GLU A 135 -8.12 -18.85 -20.83
N GLU A 136 -8.44 -18.53 -22.08
CA GLU A 136 -7.84 -17.44 -22.80
C GLU A 136 -8.43 -16.13 -22.29
N LEU A 137 -7.58 -15.12 -22.09
CA LEU A 137 -8.03 -13.82 -21.66
C LEU A 137 -8.73 -13.12 -22.83
N ASP A 138 -10.04 -12.86 -22.66
CA ASP A 138 -10.79 -11.97 -23.52
C ASP A 138 -10.45 -10.50 -23.18
N ASP A 139 -9.99 -9.73 -24.17
CA ASP A 139 -9.66 -8.32 -23.97
C ASP A 139 -10.89 -7.47 -23.56
N ASP A 140 -12.10 -7.87 -23.95
CA ASP A 140 -13.34 -7.23 -23.52
C ASP A 140 -13.58 -7.44 -22.01
N VAL A 141 -13.30 -8.65 -21.51
CA VAL A 141 -13.34 -8.95 -20.07
C VAL A 141 -12.30 -8.10 -19.31
N TRP A 142 -11.08 -8.04 -19.83
CA TRP A 142 -10.05 -7.22 -19.21
C TRP A 142 -10.44 -5.76 -19.11
N SER A 143 -10.98 -5.18 -20.17
CA SER A 143 -11.42 -3.79 -20.21
C SER A 143 -12.44 -3.47 -19.13
N GLN A 144 -13.39 -4.37 -18.88
CA GLN A 144 -14.40 -4.21 -17.82
C GLN A 144 -13.78 -4.40 -16.42
N VAL A 145 -12.87 -5.35 -16.25
CA VAL A 145 -12.12 -5.53 -14.98
C VAL A 145 -11.24 -4.32 -14.69
N GLU A 146 -10.63 -3.72 -15.70
CA GLU A 146 -9.83 -2.48 -15.55
C GLU A 146 -10.67 -1.31 -15.01
N VAL A 147 -11.92 -1.19 -15.44
CA VAL A 147 -12.86 -0.20 -14.87
C VAL A 147 -13.07 -0.45 -13.37
N LEU A 148 -13.24 -1.70 -12.93
CA LEU A 148 -13.35 -2.04 -11.52
C LEU A 148 -12.08 -1.72 -10.75
N ILE A 149 -10.90 -1.95 -11.35
CA ILE A 149 -9.61 -1.60 -10.75
C ILE A 149 -9.52 -0.09 -10.54
N VAL A 150 -9.91 0.71 -11.53
CA VAL A 150 -9.92 2.17 -11.41
C VAL A 150 -10.90 2.62 -10.32
N GLN A 151 -12.10 2.05 -10.25
CA GLN A 151 -13.06 2.36 -9.19
C GLN A 151 -12.52 2.03 -7.79
N ALA A 152 -11.84 0.90 -7.61
CA ALA A 152 -11.20 0.56 -6.34
C ALA A 152 -10.08 1.55 -5.98
N LEU A 153 -9.30 2.01 -6.97
CA LEU A 153 -8.27 3.02 -6.77
C LEU A 153 -8.85 4.40 -6.45
N ASP A 154 -9.98 4.76 -7.04
CA ASP A 154 -10.66 6.04 -6.73
C ASP A 154 -11.24 6.01 -5.32
N ALA A 155 -11.81 4.90 -4.89
CA ALA A 155 -12.24 4.71 -3.49
C ALA A 155 -11.05 4.75 -2.51
N PHE A 156 -9.93 4.15 -2.88
CA PHE A 156 -8.69 4.19 -2.12
C PHE A 156 -8.15 5.63 -1.97
N ASP A 157 -8.12 6.41 -3.04
CA ASP A 157 -7.68 7.81 -2.99
C ASP A 157 -8.63 8.66 -2.15
N GLY A 158 -9.96 8.48 -2.30
CA GLY A 158 -10.97 9.15 -1.48
C GLY A 158 -10.79 8.87 0.03
N PHE A 159 -10.50 7.63 0.40
CA PHE A 159 -10.20 7.27 1.79
C PHE A 159 -8.99 8.06 2.32
N ARG A 160 -7.90 8.12 1.54
CA ARG A 160 -6.67 8.84 1.91
C ARG A 160 -6.88 10.34 2.05
N GLU A 161 -7.77 10.92 1.25
CA GLU A 161 -8.13 12.34 1.30
C GLU A 161 -8.90 12.68 2.56
N VAL A 162 -9.87 11.85 2.93
CA VAL A 162 -10.66 12.03 4.17
C VAL A 162 -9.76 11.93 5.41
N GLU A 163 -8.91 10.91 5.46
CA GLU A 163 -7.97 10.73 6.57
C GLU A 163 -6.92 11.86 6.59
N GLY A 164 -6.42 12.27 5.43
CA GLY A 164 -5.48 13.37 5.29
C GLY A 164 -6.04 14.70 5.78
N ALA A 165 -7.32 14.99 5.51
CA ALA A 165 -7.99 16.19 6.00
C ALA A 165 -8.13 16.20 7.53
N ALA A 166 -8.39 15.05 8.15
CA ALA A 166 -8.41 14.92 9.61
C ALA A 166 -7.02 15.21 10.21
N ILE A 167 -5.98 14.61 9.65
CA ILE A 167 -4.60 14.85 10.06
C ILE A 167 -4.21 16.33 9.91
N GLU A 168 -4.58 16.96 8.80
CA GLU A 168 -4.33 18.39 8.55
C GLU A 168 -4.95 19.27 9.64
N LYS A 169 -6.19 18.98 10.01
CA LYS A 169 -6.89 19.69 11.08
C LYS A 169 -6.14 19.60 12.41
N ASP A 170 -5.69 18.40 12.78
CA ASP A 170 -4.98 18.17 14.04
C ASP A 170 -3.61 18.87 14.04
N PHE A 171 -2.87 18.84 12.93
CA PHE A 171 -1.61 19.57 12.79
C PHE A 171 -1.81 21.09 12.91
N LYS A 172 -2.84 21.65 12.26
CA LYS A 172 -3.14 23.09 12.34
C LYS A 172 -3.46 23.51 13.77
N ALA A 173 -4.25 22.72 14.50
CA ALA A 173 -4.54 22.96 15.90
C ALA A 173 -3.27 22.93 16.77
N GLY A 174 -2.42 21.91 16.59
CA GLY A 174 -1.15 21.79 17.29
C GLY A 174 -0.20 22.97 17.02
N ILE A 175 -0.07 23.39 15.77
CA ILE A 175 0.77 24.55 15.39
C ILE A 175 0.22 25.84 16.02
N SER A 176 -1.09 26.01 16.08
CA SER A 176 -1.74 27.20 16.71
C SER A 176 -1.38 27.27 18.19
N ILE A 177 -1.47 26.15 18.92
CA ILE A 177 -1.12 26.08 20.34
C ILE A 177 0.38 26.42 20.55
N ILE A 178 1.27 25.81 19.76
CA ILE A 178 2.71 26.07 19.84
C ILE A 178 3.01 27.56 19.58
N SER A 179 2.35 28.16 18.59
CA SER A 179 2.53 29.56 18.24
C SER A 179 2.05 30.50 19.34
N GLU A 180 0.97 30.18 20.01
CA GLU A 180 0.43 30.94 21.15
C GLU A 180 1.36 30.84 22.36
N GLU A 181 1.77 29.64 22.73
CA GLU A 181 2.70 29.43 23.85
C GLU A 181 4.09 30.05 23.60
N SER A 182 4.55 30.05 22.34
CA SER A 182 5.79 30.75 21.98
C SER A 182 5.72 32.26 22.27
N LYS A 183 4.58 32.91 21.96
CA LYS A 183 4.38 34.33 22.30
C LYS A 183 4.38 34.59 23.80
N ASN A 184 3.85 33.66 24.59
CA ASN A 184 3.85 33.75 26.05
C ASN A 184 5.24 33.64 26.67
N LEU A 185 6.24 33.11 25.95
CA LEU A 185 7.62 33.03 26.41
C LEU A 185 8.38 34.35 26.26
N ASP A 186 8.02 35.21 25.33
CA ASP A 186 8.74 36.46 25.06
C ASP A 186 8.91 37.35 26.32
N PRO A 187 7.85 37.66 27.12
CA PRO A 187 8.00 38.47 28.35
C PRO A 187 8.85 37.78 29.42
N LEU A 188 8.81 36.43 29.49
CA LEU A 188 9.62 35.67 30.44
C LEU A 188 11.13 35.72 30.08
N LEU A 189 11.44 35.73 28.79
CA LEU A 189 12.80 35.88 28.28
C LEU A 189 13.35 37.29 28.61
N GLU A 190 12.56 38.33 28.45
CA GLU A 190 12.96 39.70 28.83
C GLU A 190 13.23 39.83 30.33
N GLU A 191 12.34 39.27 31.15
CA GLU A 191 12.53 39.28 32.61
C GLU A 191 13.80 38.51 33.03
N ARG A 192 14.03 37.34 32.42
CA ARG A 192 15.25 36.56 32.63
C ARG A 192 16.53 37.35 32.28
N LEU A 193 16.51 38.04 31.14
CA LEU A 193 17.65 38.89 30.74
C LEU A 193 17.90 40.01 31.71
N LYS A 194 16.85 40.67 32.21
CA LYS A 194 16.95 41.71 33.26
C LYS A 194 17.58 41.14 34.53
N ARG A 195 17.10 40.01 35.01
CA ARG A 195 17.67 39.33 36.21
C ARG A 195 19.14 38.98 36.02
N ILE A 196 19.52 38.43 34.87
CA ILE A 196 20.94 38.10 34.58
C ILE A 196 21.80 39.35 34.58
N ARG A 197 21.38 40.45 33.94
CA ARG A 197 22.11 41.73 33.91
C ARG A 197 22.27 42.30 35.30
N THR A 198 21.23 42.32 36.12
CA THR A 198 21.26 42.80 37.50
C THR A 198 22.25 41.98 38.32
N ARG A 199 22.24 40.65 38.24
CA ARG A 199 23.18 39.76 38.95
C ARG A 199 24.62 40.00 38.54
N ILE A 200 24.89 40.16 37.25
CA ILE A 200 26.25 40.46 36.75
C ILE A 200 26.72 41.79 37.28
N LYS A 201 25.87 42.82 37.26
CA LYS A 201 26.20 44.15 37.78
C LYS A 201 26.51 44.10 39.28
N SER A 202 25.68 43.46 40.08
CA SER A 202 25.91 43.29 41.52
C SER A 202 27.24 42.57 41.83
N ASN A 203 27.53 41.48 41.13
CA ASN A 203 28.78 40.74 41.29
C ASN A 203 30.01 41.59 40.93
N LEU A 204 29.90 42.41 39.87
CA LEU A 204 30.99 43.34 39.49
C LEU A 204 31.20 44.43 40.55
N GLU A 205 30.14 45.02 41.09
CA GLU A 205 30.20 46.02 42.17
C GLU A 205 30.88 45.42 43.40
N GLU A 206 30.54 44.18 43.83
CA GLU A 206 31.23 43.52 44.97
C GLU A 206 32.69 43.29 44.71
N VAL A 207 33.13 42.94 43.52
CA VAL A 207 34.55 42.75 43.18
C VAL A 207 35.31 44.08 43.24
N ILE A 208 34.69 45.16 42.71
CA ILE A 208 35.29 46.51 42.75
C ILE A 208 35.43 47.02 44.19
N ASP A 209 34.43 46.85 45.04
CA ASP A 209 34.44 47.25 46.41
C ASP A 209 35.53 46.47 47.24
N ARG A 210 35.66 45.17 47.00
CA ARG A 210 36.70 44.35 47.60
C ARG A 210 38.07 44.82 47.16
N SER A 211 38.33 45.17 45.93
CA SER A 211 39.63 45.68 45.44
C SER A 211 40.03 47.03 46.08
N LYS A 212 39.03 47.91 46.28
CA LYS A 212 39.23 49.19 46.99
C LYS A 212 39.62 49.04 48.49
N ILE A 213 39.07 48.01 49.15
CA ILE A 213 39.37 47.69 50.53
C ILE A 213 40.84 47.20 50.69
N ASP A 214 41.33 46.42 49.73
CA ASP A 214 42.67 45.90 49.71
C ASP A 214 43.72 46.97 49.39
N GLU A 215 43.41 48.00 48.60
CA GLU A 215 44.28 49.14 48.34
C GLU A 215 44.44 50.08 49.57
N ASN A 216 43.45 50.18 50.43
CA ASN A 216 43.51 51.00 51.64
C ASN A 216 44.17 50.30 52.84
N LYS A 217 44.66 49.05 52.69
CA LYS A 217 45.39 48.31 53.71
C LYS A 217 46.94 48.30 53.52
N LYS A 218 47.41 49.02 52.51
CA LYS A 218 48.85 49.31 52.34
C LYS A 218 49.17 50.73 52.82
#